data_8520ce28bb349afced2d742145d34066
#
_entry.id   8520ce28bb349afced2d742145d34066
#
_cell.length_a   1.000
_cell.length_b   1.000
_cell.length_c   1.000
_cell.angle_alpha   90.00
_cell.angle_beta   90.00
_cell.angle_gamma   90.00
#
_symmetry.space_group_name_H-M   'P 1'
#
loop_
_entity.id
_entity.type
_entity.pdbx_description
1 polymer ?
#
loop_
_entity_poly.entity_id
_entity_poly.type
_entity_poly.pdbx_seq_one_letter_code
_entity_poly.pdbx_strand_id
1 'polypeptide(L)'
;MPLDLPHAREFSSDRITLVGDLSAADVDRALSEGEFKSWIYMNAESDAAFPAAAKKALGDGFKQFVVEGATLTRGLAKKLADAMEALPRPTMVQCSTATRASMAYILFKAREQRWPQAGALQRARAMDLKFFSKPPLADFVREGLRPDAGLIFRQLFDTSGSSTYTYLLGDPVSKEAVLIDPVKEMVDRDLAVVNDLGLKLKYAINTHCHADHITGSGDLKAKVAGLQSVIAESSGARADVHIKHGDVISFGADSNVINLEVRATPGHTDGCVSYVCDNMVFTGDALLIRGCGRTDFQGGSSEKLYDSVRTQLFELPDETLVYPAHDYKGRMVSTIGEEKELNPRLGLKKTKEEFVEIMSNLNLAYPKKIDESLPANLKCGIDD
;
A
#
# COMPACT_ATOMS: atom_id res chain seq x y z
N MET A 1 -28.19 21.45 21.44
CA MET A 1 -29.07 20.32 21.86
C MET A 1 -28.86 19.18 20.88
N PRO A 2 -28.88 17.91 21.31
CA PRO A 2 -28.82 16.81 20.32
C PRO A 2 -30.00 16.93 19.36
N LEU A 3 -29.76 16.74 18.06
CA LEU A 3 -30.82 16.69 17.06
C LEU A 3 -31.68 15.46 17.30
N ASP A 4 -32.98 15.66 17.42
CA ASP A 4 -33.95 14.55 17.51
C ASP A 4 -34.14 13.93 16.13
N LEU A 5 -33.32 12.96 15.79
CA LEU A 5 -33.31 12.24 14.51
C LEU A 5 -33.67 10.75 14.72
N PRO A 6 -34.30 10.10 13.72
CA PRO A 6 -34.69 8.69 13.80
C PRO A 6 -33.49 7.76 14.15
N HIS A 7 -33.69 6.98 15.22
CA HIS A 7 -32.67 6.06 15.74
C HIS A 7 -31.30 6.70 16.04
N ALA A 8 -31.29 8.02 16.33
CA ALA A 8 -30.07 8.75 16.57
C ALA A 8 -29.33 8.24 17.82
N ARG A 9 -28.03 8.09 17.65
CA ARG A 9 -27.10 7.80 18.74
C ARG A 9 -25.84 8.63 18.57
N GLU A 10 -25.61 9.53 19.48
CA GLU A 10 -24.48 10.42 19.47
C GLU A 10 -23.33 9.88 20.32
N PHE A 11 -22.12 9.93 19.76
CA PHE A 11 -20.85 9.71 20.45
C PHE A 11 -20.10 11.04 20.51
N SER A 12 -20.46 11.85 21.51
CA SER A 12 -20.04 13.26 21.61
C SER A 12 -18.51 13.42 21.69
N SER A 13 -17.81 12.50 22.38
CA SER A 13 -16.33 12.52 22.45
C SER A 13 -15.67 12.38 21.06
N ASP A 14 -16.29 11.63 20.16
CA ASP A 14 -15.78 11.37 18.83
C ASP A 14 -16.40 12.30 17.78
N ARG A 15 -17.43 13.06 18.17
CA ARG A 15 -18.25 13.91 17.30
C ARG A 15 -18.83 13.11 16.12
N ILE A 16 -19.41 11.94 16.44
CA ILE A 16 -20.02 11.00 15.50
C ILE A 16 -21.46 10.77 15.92
N THR A 17 -22.39 10.86 14.97
CA THR A 17 -23.81 10.55 15.16
C THR A 17 -24.22 9.43 14.22
N LEU A 18 -24.71 8.33 14.78
CA LEU A 18 -25.31 7.22 14.03
C LEU A 18 -26.81 7.46 13.90
N VAL A 19 -27.36 7.22 12.71
CA VAL A 19 -28.81 7.43 12.45
C VAL A 19 -29.39 6.31 11.59
N GLY A 20 -30.72 6.17 11.67
CA GLY A 20 -31.52 5.36 10.77
C GLY A 20 -31.86 6.09 9.46
N ASP A 21 -32.91 5.62 8.77
CA ASP A 21 -33.44 6.31 7.60
C ASP A 21 -33.96 7.69 8.00
N LEU A 22 -33.60 8.69 7.21
CA LEU A 22 -33.99 10.08 7.40
C LEU A 22 -34.97 10.51 6.30
N SER A 23 -35.96 11.29 6.67
CA SER A 23 -36.77 12.03 5.69
C SER A 23 -35.97 13.17 5.08
N ALA A 24 -36.41 13.73 3.94
CA ALA A 24 -35.78 14.88 3.35
C ALA A 24 -35.70 16.08 4.33
N ALA A 25 -36.76 16.28 5.13
CA ALA A 25 -36.78 17.32 6.16
C ALA A 25 -35.75 17.07 7.28
N ASP A 26 -35.52 15.81 7.67
CA ASP A 26 -34.49 15.46 8.65
C ASP A 26 -33.08 15.69 8.10
N VAL A 27 -32.86 15.39 6.81
CA VAL A 27 -31.58 15.67 6.13
C VAL A 27 -31.32 17.19 6.09
N ASP A 28 -32.32 17.99 5.69
CA ASP A 28 -32.18 19.45 5.65
C ASP A 28 -31.90 20.04 7.05
N ARG A 29 -32.64 19.55 8.06
CA ARG A 29 -32.42 19.95 9.46
C ARG A 29 -31.01 19.55 9.95
N ALA A 30 -30.57 18.34 9.64
CA ALA A 30 -29.23 17.89 10.02
C ALA A 30 -28.13 18.75 9.39
N LEU A 31 -28.30 19.16 8.14
CA LEU A 31 -27.34 20.03 7.43
C LEU A 31 -27.33 21.46 7.98
N SER A 32 -28.51 21.99 8.37
CA SER A 32 -28.63 23.39 8.82
C SER A 32 -28.33 23.58 10.30
N GLU A 33 -28.70 22.64 11.16
CA GLU A 33 -28.59 22.74 12.62
C GLU A 33 -27.47 21.86 13.20
N GLY A 34 -27.13 20.74 12.53
CA GLY A 34 -26.19 19.73 13.03
C GLY A 34 -24.71 20.04 12.79
N GLU A 35 -24.40 21.06 12.00
CA GLU A 35 -23.03 21.46 11.64
C GLU A 35 -22.15 20.29 11.13
N PHE A 36 -22.77 19.22 10.56
CA PHE A 36 -22.04 18.08 10.07
C PHE A 36 -21.12 18.47 8.91
N LYS A 37 -19.87 18.05 8.99
CA LYS A 37 -18.82 18.28 7.97
C LYS A 37 -18.63 17.08 7.07
N SER A 38 -19.13 15.92 7.47
CA SER A 38 -19.07 14.72 6.65
C SER A 38 -20.25 13.77 6.92
N TRP A 39 -20.49 12.88 5.96
CA TRP A 39 -21.60 11.95 5.98
C TRP A 39 -21.21 10.62 5.34
N ILE A 40 -21.41 9.52 6.04
CA ILE A 40 -21.25 8.16 5.51
C ILE A 40 -22.65 7.55 5.35
N TYR A 41 -22.99 7.17 4.12
CA TYR A 41 -24.23 6.47 3.79
C TYR A 41 -23.95 5.00 3.44
N MET A 42 -24.66 4.07 4.08
CA MET A 42 -24.33 2.65 4.04
C MET A 42 -25.37 1.78 3.30
N ASN A 43 -26.15 2.37 2.42
CA ASN A 43 -27.10 1.68 1.55
C ASN A 43 -26.85 2.03 0.07
N ALA A 44 -27.61 1.40 -0.85
CA ALA A 44 -27.56 1.73 -2.26
C ALA A 44 -28.13 3.14 -2.57
N GLU A 45 -27.67 3.78 -3.64
CA GLU A 45 -28.18 5.10 -4.08
C GLU A 45 -29.65 5.02 -4.52
N SER A 46 -30.11 3.84 -4.94
CA SER A 46 -31.50 3.57 -5.29
C SER A 46 -32.44 3.45 -4.09
N ASP A 47 -31.92 3.52 -2.87
CA ASP A 47 -32.70 3.52 -1.66
C ASP A 47 -33.53 4.80 -1.55
N ALA A 48 -34.82 4.68 -1.16
CA ALA A 48 -35.73 5.82 -1.03
C ALA A 48 -35.26 6.86 0.03
N ALA A 49 -34.45 6.43 0.99
CA ALA A 49 -33.88 7.28 2.04
C ALA A 49 -32.50 7.86 1.66
N PHE A 50 -32.11 7.78 0.39
CA PHE A 50 -30.81 8.30 -0.06
C PHE A 50 -30.69 9.82 0.15
N PRO A 51 -29.71 10.30 0.93
CA PRO A 51 -29.60 11.71 1.31
C PRO A 51 -28.95 12.56 0.21
N ALA A 52 -29.64 12.74 -0.91
CA ALA A 52 -29.13 13.49 -2.08
C ALA A 52 -28.70 14.93 -1.73
N ALA A 53 -29.42 15.61 -0.84
CA ALA A 53 -29.08 16.94 -0.35
C ALA A 53 -27.72 16.94 0.39
N ALA A 54 -27.48 15.95 1.24
CA ALA A 54 -26.20 15.80 1.95
C ALA A 54 -25.04 15.52 0.99
N LYS A 55 -25.22 14.64 -0.01
CA LYS A 55 -24.22 14.39 -1.06
C LYS A 55 -23.87 15.67 -1.80
N LYS A 56 -24.88 16.47 -2.16
CA LYS A 56 -24.66 17.75 -2.87
C LYS A 56 -23.97 18.79 -1.97
N ALA A 57 -24.36 18.89 -0.72
CA ALA A 57 -23.85 19.92 0.20
C ALA A 57 -22.42 19.63 0.68
N LEU A 58 -22.07 18.37 0.90
CA LEU A 58 -20.81 17.98 1.53
C LEU A 58 -19.73 17.55 0.52
N GLY A 59 -20.06 17.30 -0.76
CA GLY A 59 -19.08 16.94 -1.80
C GLY A 59 -18.16 15.79 -1.36
N ASP A 60 -16.86 16.03 -1.27
CA ASP A 60 -15.86 15.03 -0.84
C ASP A 60 -16.03 14.55 0.61
N GLY A 61 -16.73 15.31 1.45
CA GLY A 61 -17.12 14.90 2.79
C GLY A 61 -18.24 13.84 2.80
N PHE A 62 -18.88 13.53 1.66
CA PHE A 62 -19.85 12.48 1.54
C PHE A 62 -19.20 11.20 1.00
N LYS A 63 -19.38 10.08 1.73
CA LYS A 63 -18.92 8.75 1.30
C LYS A 63 -20.08 7.77 1.31
N GLN A 64 -20.13 6.90 0.31
CA GLN A 64 -21.14 5.86 0.20
C GLN A 64 -20.50 4.47 0.19
N PHE A 65 -21.09 3.56 0.97
CA PHE A 65 -20.72 2.15 1.01
C PHE A 65 -21.98 1.29 0.96
N VAL A 66 -22.02 0.34 0.04
CA VAL A 66 -23.09 -0.67 0.01
C VAL A 66 -22.67 -1.83 0.91
N VAL A 67 -23.37 -2.01 2.03
CA VAL A 67 -23.00 -2.97 3.08
C VAL A 67 -24.09 -4.05 3.19
N GLU A 68 -24.05 -5.00 2.25
CA GLU A 68 -25.02 -6.10 2.21
C GLU A 68 -24.49 -7.32 1.42
N GLY A 69 -25.00 -8.51 1.73
CA GLY A 69 -24.74 -9.73 0.97
C GLY A 69 -23.25 -10.00 0.72
N ALA A 70 -22.88 -10.16 -0.53
CA ALA A 70 -21.52 -10.47 -0.95
C ALA A 70 -20.50 -9.35 -0.71
N THR A 71 -20.94 -8.12 -0.37
CA THR A 71 -20.03 -7.02 -0.06
C THR A 71 -19.47 -7.08 1.35
N LEU A 72 -19.96 -7.98 2.22
CA LEU A 72 -19.51 -8.13 3.61
C LEU A 72 -18.13 -8.78 3.70
N THR A 73 -17.11 -8.09 3.19
CA THR A 73 -15.72 -8.54 3.17
C THR A 73 -14.87 -7.78 4.19
N ARG A 74 -13.76 -8.36 4.60
CA ARG A 74 -12.77 -7.68 5.46
C ARG A 74 -12.22 -6.42 4.80
N GLY A 75 -12.02 -6.43 3.47
CA GLY A 75 -11.62 -5.25 2.72
C GLY A 75 -12.61 -4.09 2.86
N LEU A 76 -13.93 -4.38 2.84
CA LEU A 76 -14.94 -3.35 3.11
C LEU A 76 -14.88 -2.85 4.56
N ALA A 77 -14.66 -3.74 5.54
CA ALA A 77 -14.51 -3.34 6.94
C ALA A 77 -13.33 -2.38 7.15
N LYS A 78 -12.19 -2.64 6.48
CA LYS A 78 -11.03 -1.75 6.48
C LYS A 78 -11.37 -0.39 5.85
N LYS A 79 -11.97 -0.37 4.65
CA LYS A 79 -12.39 0.87 3.97
C LYS A 79 -13.36 1.72 4.81
N LEU A 80 -14.26 1.08 5.54
CA LEU A 80 -15.17 1.78 6.46
C LEU A 80 -14.41 2.42 7.62
N ALA A 81 -13.49 1.70 8.24
CA ALA A 81 -12.65 2.24 9.31
C ALA A 81 -11.78 3.38 8.81
N ASP A 82 -11.15 3.25 7.63
CA ASP A 82 -10.34 4.29 6.98
C ASP A 82 -11.16 5.55 6.71
N ALA A 83 -12.37 5.41 6.16
CA ALA A 83 -13.25 6.55 5.91
C ALA A 83 -13.69 7.23 7.22
N MET A 84 -14.01 6.44 8.25
CA MET A 84 -14.34 6.96 9.57
C MET A 84 -13.19 7.74 10.21
N GLU A 85 -11.95 7.35 9.95
CA GLU A 85 -10.75 8.03 10.46
C GLU A 85 -10.45 9.32 9.71
N ALA A 86 -10.50 9.28 8.37
CA ALA A 86 -10.09 10.36 7.50
C ALA A 86 -11.09 11.53 7.41
N LEU A 87 -12.38 11.28 7.62
CA LEU A 87 -13.42 12.28 7.38
C LEU A 87 -13.47 13.37 8.48
N PRO A 88 -13.72 14.64 8.10
CA PRO A 88 -13.80 15.75 9.06
C PRO A 88 -15.00 15.62 9.98
N ARG A 89 -14.81 16.02 11.25
CA ARG A 89 -15.84 15.98 12.30
C ARG A 89 -16.63 17.30 12.41
N PRO A 90 -17.90 17.28 12.77
CA PRO A 90 -18.77 16.13 13.08
C PRO A 90 -19.13 15.29 11.87
N THR A 91 -19.24 13.97 12.06
CA THR A 91 -19.59 12.99 11.02
C THR A 91 -20.95 12.36 11.33
N MET A 92 -21.83 12.31 10.34
CA MET A 92 -23.03 11.49 10.38
C MET A 92 -22.77 10.14 9.70
N VAL A 93 -23.28 9.05 10.30
CA VAL A 93 -23.22 7.71 9.72
C VAL A 93 -24.65 7.17 9.65
N GLN A 94 -25.17 7.02 8.45
CA GLN A 94 -26.57 6.67 8.18
C GLN A 94 -26.70 5.29 7.54
N CYS A 95 -27.68 4.54 8.01
CA CYS A 95 -28.24 3.36 7.35
C CYS A 95 -29.70 3.19 7.75
N SER A 96 -30.41 2.15 7.26
CA SER A 96 -31.86 2.02 7.49
C SER A 96 -32.29 2.03 8.99
N THR A 97 -31.51 1.40 9.88
CA THR A 97 -31.88 1.23 11.29
C THR A 97 -30.75 1.52 12.27
N ALA A 98 -29.77 2.31 11.89
CA ALA A 98 -28.51 2.54 12.60
C ALA A 98 -27.67 1.26 12.91
N THR A 99 -28.13 0.08 12.48
CA THR A 99 -27.44 -1.20 12.75
C THR A 99 -26.09 -1.28 12.02
N ARG A 100 -26.08 -1.01 10.69
CA ARG A 100 -24.83 -0.98 9.91
C ARG A 100 -23.93 0.18 10.33
N ALA A 101 -24.52 1.34 10.64
CA ALA A 101 -23.80 2.49 11.16
C ALA A 101 -23.03 2.16 12.45
N SER A 102 -23.62 1.34 13.34
CA SER A 102 -22.96 0.89 14.57
C SER A 102 -21.77 -0.04 14.31
N MET A 103 -21.76 -0.77 13.20
CA MET A 103 -20.60 -1.58 12.78
C MET A 103 -19.43 -0.70 12.36
N ALA A 104 -19.68 0.32 11.53
CA ALA A 104 -18.63 1.25 11.10
C ALA A 104 -17.98 1.94 12.32
N TYR A 105 -18.80 2.36 13.29
CA TYR A 105 -18.32 2.97 14.52
C TYR A 105 -17.41 2.04 15.32
N ILE A 106 -17.81 0.79 15.56
CA ILE A 106 -16.97 -0.12 16.38
C ILE A 106 -15.68 -0.53 15.67
N LEU A 107 -15.70 -0.69 14.34
CA LEU A 107 -14.52 -0.97 13.55
C LEU A 107 -13.50 0.18 13.63
N PHE A 108 -13.97 1.42 13.46
CA PHE A 108 -13.17 2.63 13.63
C PHE A 108 -12.60 2.74 15.05
N LYS A 109 -13.48 2.64 16.07
CA LYS A 109 -13.09 2.86 17.48
C LYS A 109 -12.11 1.81 17.98
N ALA A 110 -12.29 0.55 17.56
CA ALA A 110 -11.38 -0.51 17.92
C ALA A 110 -9.97 -0.28 17.33
N ARG A 111 -9.90 0.23 16.12
CA ARG A 111 -8.63 0.57 15.45
C ARG A 111 -7.96 1.77 16.13
N GLU A 112 -8.70 2.87 16.31
CA GLU A 112 -8.21 4.08 16.96
C GLU A 112 -7.64 3.79 18.36
N GLN A 113 -8.34 2.99 19.15
CA GLN A 113 -7.98 2.65 20.52
C GLN A 113 -7.14 1.37 20.65
N ARG A 114 -6.78 0.73 19.51
CA ARG A 114 -6.02 -0.53 19.46
C ARG A 114 -6.64 -1.63 20.32
N TRP A 115 -7.97 -1.73 20.35
CA TRP A 115 -8.64 -2.77 21.11
C TRP A 115 -8.46 -4.14 20.43
N PRO A 116 -8.09 -5.20 21.18
CA PRO A 116 -8.16 -6.54 20.64
C PRO A 116 -9.61 -6.94 20.33
N GLN A 117 -9.79 -7.83 19.36
CA GLN A 117 -11.11 -8.25 18.87
C GLN A 117 -12.11 -8.56 20.01
N ALA A 118 -11.71 -9.39 21.00
CA ALA A 118 -12.55 -9.74 22.13
C ALA A 118 -12.98 -8.51 22.94
N GLY A 119 -12.04 -7.60 23.22
CA GLY A 119 -12.29 -6.36 23.95
C GLY A 119 -13.20 -5.40 23.18
N ALA A 120 -13.05 -5.29 21.85
CA ALA A 120 -13.93 -4.50 21.00
C ALA A 120 -15.37 -5.05 21.00
N LEU A 121 -15.53 -6.36 20.84
CA LEU A 121 -16.85 -7.02 20.87
C LEU A 121 -17.53 -6.91 22.24
N GLN A 122 -16.76 -7.00 23.34
CA GLN A 122 -17.31 -6.78 24.68
C GLN A 122 -17.83 -5.34 24.85
N ARG A 123 -17.06 -4.35 24.40
CA ARG A 123 -17.48 -2.94 24.44
C ARG A 123 -18.67 -2.67 23.54
N ALA A 124 -18.72 -3.27 22.36
CA ALA A 124 -19.87 -3.16 21.47
C ALA A 124 -21.16 -3.71 22.12
N ARG A 125 -21.07 -4.79 22.89
CA ARG A 125 -22.19 -5.34 23.68
C ARG A 125 -22.57 -4.40 24.82
N ALA A 126 -21.60 -3.89 25.57
CA ALA A 126 -21.83 -2.92 26.64
C ALA A 126 -22.47 -1.61 26.13
N MET A 127 -22.16 -1.24 24.88
CA MET A 127 -22.80 -0.13 24.18
C MET A 127 -24.15 -0.49 23.56
N ASP A 128 -24.69 -1.69 23.72
CA ASP A 128 -25.92 -2.18 23.10
C ASP A 128 -25.98 -1.92 21.57
N LEU A 129 -24.88 -2.20 20.85
CA LEU A 129 -24.86 -2.06 19.39
C LEU A 129 -25.63 -3.19 18.72
N LYS A 130 -26.59 -2.84 17.87
CA LYS A 130 -27.66 -3.75 17.39
C LYS A 130 -27.24 -4.81 16.37
N PHE A 131 -26.02 -4.74 15.81
CA PHE A 131 -25.59 -5.68 14.76
C PHE A 131 -25.46 -7.14 15.25
N PHE A 132 -25.35 -7.38 16.55
CA PHE A 132 -25.32 -8.74 17.11
C PHE A 132 -26.60 -9.56 16.85
N SER A 133 -27.72 -8.91 16.65
CA SER A 133 -28.99 -9.57 16.33
C SER A 133 -29.05 -10.11 14.89
N LYS A 134 -28.09 -9.78 14.04
CA LYS A 134 -28.00 -10.18 12.64
C LYS A 134 -26.69 -10.92 12.40
N PRO A 135 -26.66 -12.28 12.39
CA PRO A 135 -25.42 -13.06 12.31
C PRO A 135 -24.45 -12.64 11.21
N PRO A 136 -24.87 -12.39 9.94
CA PRO A 136 -23.94 -11.97 8.90
C PRO A 136 -23.22 -10.66 9.23
N LEU A 137 -23.88 -9.72 9.90
CA LEU A 137 -23.28 -8.45 10.30
C LEU A 137 -22.34 -8.61 11.49
N ALA A 138 -22.69 -9.49 12.43
CA ALA A 138 -21.83 -9.81 13.56
C ALA A 138 -20.53 -10.51 13.09
N ASP A 139 -20.62 -11.40 12.11
CA ASP A 139 -19.47 -12.06 11.51
C ASP A 139 -18.61 -11.08 10.72
N PHE A 140 -19.21 -10.19 9.96
CA PHE A 140 -18.50 -9.11 9.28
C PHE A 140 -17.67 -8.26 10.26
N VAL A 141 -18.26 -7.87 11.40
CA VAL A 141 -17.53 -7.12 12.44
C VAL A 141 -16.40 -7.97 13.05
N ARG A 142 -16.64 -9.26 13.34
CA ARG A 142 -15.60 -10.16 13.84
C ARG A 142 -14.45 -10.26 12.87
N GLU A 143 -14.73 -10.47 11.59
CA GLU A 143 -13.68 -10.54 10.55
C GLU A 143 -12.93 -9.21 10.42
N GLY A 144 -13.63 -8.08 10.43
CA GLY A 144 -13.02 -6.75 10.36
C GLY A 144 -12.17 -6.38 11.59
N LEU A 145 -12.46 -6.98 12.76
CA LEU A 145 -11.71 -6.80 14.00
C LEU A 145 -10.57 -7.82 14.18
N ARG A 146 -10.46 -8.82 13.31
CA ARG A 146 -9.29 -9.71 13.37
C ARG A 146 -8.04 -8.85 13.17
N PRO A 147 -6.97 -9.10 13.94
CA PRO A 147 -5.67 -8.52 13.61
C PRO A 147 -5.37 -8.79 12.14
N ASP A 148 -4.80 -7.84 11.45
CA ASP A 148 -4.25 -8.11 10.12
C ASP A 148 -3.40 -9.36 10.25
N ALA A 149 -3.60 -10.33 9.36
CA ALA A 149 -2.84 -11.58 9.40
C ALA A 149 -1.33 -11.30 9.27
N GLY A 150 -0.99 -10.04 9.11
CA GLY A 150 0.35 -9.55 8.93
C GLY A 150 0.85 -9.79 7.51
N LEU A 151 2.08 -9.44 7.32
CA LEU A 151 2.85 -9.69 6.10
C LEU A 151 4.01 -10.60 6.46
N ILE A 152 4.17 -11.72 5.77
CA ILE A 152 5.41 -12.48 5.82
C ILE A 152 6.42 -11.69 5.01
N PHE A 153 7.47 -11.20 5.68
CA PHE A 153 8.51 -10.39 5.07
C PHE A 153 9.89 -11.03 5.29
N ARG A 154 10.69 -11.10 4.22
CA ARG A 154 12.11 -11.49 4.31
C ARG A 154 12.94 -10.60 3.39
N GLN A 155 14.06 -10.14 3.91
CA GLN A 155 15.11 -9.47 3.16
C GLN A 155 16.24 -10.47 2.93
N LEU A 156 16.51 -10.81 1.69
CA LEU A 156 17.40 -11.89 1.28
C LEU A 156 18.61 -11.30 0.56
N PHE A 157 19.75 -11.35 1.20
CA PHE A 157 20.98 -10.77 0.65
C PHE A 157 21.63 -11.69 -0.39
N ASP A 158 22.07 -11.11 -1.51
CA ASP A 158 22.87 -11.82 -2.51
C ASP A 158 24.31 -11.99 -2.04
N THR A 159 24.73 -13.24 -1.90
CA THR A 159 26.10 -13.62 -1.54
C THR A 159 26.97 -13.97 -2.75
N SER A 160 26.40 -13.94 -3.98
CA SER A 160 27.12 -14.27 -5.21
C SER A 160 27.97 -13.12 -5.74
N GLY A 161 27.73 -11.89 -5.28
CA GLY A 161 28.61 -10.77 -5.55
C GLY A 161 27.97 -9.46 -6.01
N SER A 162 26.66 -9.40 -6.30
CA SER A 162 25.99 -8.13 -6.63
C SER A 162 25.67 -7.27 -5.41
N SER A 163 25.64 -7.88 -4.21
CA SER A 163 25.20 -7.25 -2.97
C SER A 163 23.75 -6.72 -3.04
N THR A 164 22.92 -7.38 -3.84
CA THR A 164 21.49 -7.08 -4.00
C THR A 164 20.70 -7.63 -2.83
N TYR A 165 19.66 -6.91 -2.42
CA TYR A 165 18.61 -7.41 -1.57
C TYR A 165 17.41 -7.82 -2.42
N THR A 166 17.09 -9.11 -2.41
CA THR A 166 15.81 -9.64 -2.87
C THR A 166 14.81 -9.56 -1.73
N TYR A 167 13.58 -9.15 -1.98
CA TYR A 167 12.54 -9.06 -0.95
C TYR A 167 11.42 -10.07 -1.22
N LEU A 168 11.13 -10.90 -0.21
CA LEU A 168 9.99 -11.81 -0.23
C LEU A 168 8.85 -11.23 0.62
N LEU A 169 7.70 -11.02 -0.01
CA LEU A 169 6.46 -10.63 0.65
C LEU A 169 5.44 -11.74 0.46
N GLY A 170 4.79 -12.19 1.54
CA GLY A 170 3.83 -13.27 1.50
C GLY A 170 2.60 -13.00 2.35
N ASP A 171 1.43 -13.41 1.85
CA ASP A 171 0.21 -13.43 2.64
C ASP A 171 0.13 -14.73 3.47
N PRO A 172 0.09 -14.64 4.81
CA PRO A 172 -0.01 -15.82 5.66
C PRO A 172 -1.34 -16.57 5.54
N VAL A 173 -2.38 -15.96 4.93
CA VAL A 173 -3.72 -16.56 4.77
C VAL A 173 -3.80 -17.41 3.50
N SER A 174 -3.65 -16.77 2.32
CA SER A 174 -3.70 -17.48 1.02
C SER A 174 -2.42 -18.23 0.70
N LYS A 175 -1.32 -17.86 1.37
CA LYS A 175 0.03 -18.30 1.03
C LYS A 175 0.57 -17.75 -0.29
N GLU A 176 -0.14 -16.85 -0.97
CA GLU A 176 0.41 -16.15 -2.13
C GLU A 176 1.59 -15.27 -1.74
N ALA A 177 2.60 -15.20 -2.59
CA ALA A 177 3.81 -14.43 -2.35
C ALA A 177 4.38 -13.80 -3.62
N VAL A 178 5.22 -12.79 -3.42
CA VAL A 178 5.99 -12.11 -4.47
C VAL A 178 7.46 -12.02 -4.07
N LEU A 179 8.35 -12.07 -5.06
CA LEU A 179 9.75 -11.72 -4.93
C LEU A 179 10.01 -10.41 -5.68
N ILE A 180 10.68 -9.46 -5.03
CA ILE A 180 11.14 -8.21 -5.65
C ILE A 180 12.64 -8.31 -5.85
N ASP A 181 13.11 -8.00 -7.05
CA ASP A 181 14.50 -8.03 -7.50
C ASP A 181 15.21 -9.38 -7.25
N PRO A 182 14.66 -10.51 -7.76
CA PRO A 182 15.32 -11.81 -7.62
C PRO A 182 16.59 -11.89 -8.45
N VAL A 183 17.67 -12.43 -7.86
CA VAL A 183 18.97 -12.65 -8.50
C VAL A 183 19.06 -14.08 -9.05
N LYS A 184 19.52 -14.26 -10.30
CA LYS A 184 19.59 -15.56 -10.99
C LYS A 184 20.34 -16.60 -10.17
N GLU A 185 21.49 -16.28 -9.65
CA GLU A 185 22.33 -17.19 -8.86
C GLU A 185 21.71 -17.56 -7.52
N MET A 186 20.70 -16.80 -7.04
CA MET A 186 20.03 -17.01 -5.75
C MET A 186 18.66 -17.69 -5.88
N VAL A 187 18.22 -18.05 -7.09
CA VAL A 187 16.89 -18.64 -7.34
C VAL A 187 16.61 -19.87 -6.48
N ASP A 188 17.57 -20.80 -6.36
CA ASP A 188 17.36 -22.03 -5.57
C ASP A 188 17.24 -21.73 -4.06
N ARG A 189 18.03 -20.77 -3.55
CA ARG A 189 17.95 -20.28 -2.18
C ARG A 189 16.58 -19.63 -1.93
N ASP A 190 16.13 -18.78 -2.85
CA ASP A 190 14.86 -18.06 -2.71
C ASP A 190 13.67 -19.05 -2.74
N LEU A 191 13.70 -20.03 -3.62
CA LEU A 191 12.69 -21.08 -3.65
C LEU A 191 12.70 -21.96 -2.39
N ALA A 192 13.88 -22.26 -1.82
CA ALA A 192 13.95 -22.99 -0.56
C ALA A 192 13.25 -22.20 0.57
N VAL A 193 13.50 -20.89 0.69
CA VAL A 193 12.81 -20.03 1.68
C VAL A 193 11.30 -19.97 1.43
N VAL A 194 10.86 -19.86 0.19
CA VAL A 194 9.43 -19.87 -0.17
C VAL A 194 8.77 -21.17 0.26
N ASN A 195 9.42 -22.31 -0.03
CA ASN A 195 8.92 -23.65 0.32
C ASN A 195 8.91 -23.86 1.83
N ASP A 196 9.97 -23.48 2.57
CA ASP A 196 10.04 -23.61 4.02
C ASP A 196 8.92 -22.83 4.74
N LEU A 197 8.50 -21.69 4.15
CA LEU A 197 7.40 -20.88 4.64
C LEU A 197 6.03 -21.35 4.14
N GLY A 198 5.97 -22.39 3.29
CA GLY A 198 4.75 -22.92 2.69
C GLY A 198 4.06 -21.91 1.77
N LEU A 199 4.83 -21.03 1.12
CA LEU A 199 4.31 -19.99 0.24
C LEU A 199 4.22 -20.45 -1.21
N LYS A 200 3.41 -19.75 -2.01
CA LYS A 200 3.22 -19.95 -3.45
C LYS A 200 3.54 -18.66 -4.17
N LEU A 201 4.61 -18.65 -4.94
CA LEU A 201 4.99 -17.46 -5.71
C LEU A 201 3.98 -17.19 -6.81
N LYS A 202 3.47 -15.97 -6.85
CA LYS A 202 2.56 -15.45 -7.87
C LYS A 202 3.30 -14.51 -8.83
N TYR A 203 4.18 -13.67 -8.30
CA TYR A 203 4.94 -12.70 -9.09
C TYR A 203 6.42 -12.72 -8.75
N ALA A 204 7.26 -12.53 -9.79
CA ALA A 204 8.65 -12.09 -9.70
C ALA A 204 8.72 -10.69 -10.32
N ILE A 205 9.00 -9.68 -9.48
CA ILE A 205 8.86 -8.27 -9.79
C ILE A 205 10.26 -7.64 -9.82
N ASN A 206 10.54 -6.77 -10.78
CA ASN A 206 11.79 -6.01 -10.81
C ASN A 206 11.52 -4.51 -10.65
N THR A 207 12.36 -3.83 -9.88
CA THR A 207 12.31 -2.37 -9.73
C THR A 207 12.84 -1.67 -10.98
N HIS A 208 13.76 -2.29 -11.69
CA HIS A 208 14.35 -1.79 -12.93
C HIS A 208 15.07 -2.91 -13.71
N CYS A 209 15.61 -2.61 -14.87
CA CYS A 209 16.48 -3.50 -15.61
C CYS A 209 17.90 -3.39 -15.06
N HIS A 210 18.32 -4.36 -14.22
CA HIS A 210 19.57 -4.35 -13.48
C HIS A 210 20.82 -4.45 -14.38
N ALA A 211 21.89 -3.78 -14.00
CA ALA A 211 23.18 -3.83 -14.71
C ALA A 211 24.26 -4.64 -13.95
N ASP A 212 24.01 -4.97 -12.69
CA ASP A 212 24.98 -5.59 -11.77
C ASP A 212 24.77 -7.08 -11.58
N HIS A 213 23.58 -7.61 -11.94
CA HIS A 213 23.24 -9.04 -11.91
C HIS A 213 22.19 -9.38 -12.97
N ILE A 214 22.10 -10.66 -13.32
CA ILE A 214 20.99 -11.18 -14.14
C ILE A 214 19.79 -11.45 -13.21
N THR A 215 18.60 -10.99 -13.61
CA THR A 215 17.37 -11.27 -12.85
C THR A 215 17.04 -12.77 -12.84
N GLY A 216 16.60 -13.28 -11.69
CA GLY A 216 16.11 -14.63 -11.53
C GLY A 216 14.70 -14.87 -12.08
N SER A 217 14.02 -13.85 -12.62
CA SER A 217 12.62 -13.94 -13.03
C SER A 217 12.35 -15.02 -14.05
N GLY A 218 13.22 -15.20 -15.04
CA GLY A 218 13.10 -16.25 -16.06
C GLY A 218 13.25 -17.65 -15.50
N ASP A 219 14.27 -17.88 -14.67
CA ASP A 219 14.51 -19.18 -14.04
C ASP A 219 13.40 -19.54 -13.04
N LEU A 220 12.88 -18.56 -12.30
CA LEU A 220 11.73 -18.73 -11.42
C LEU A 220 10.48 -19.17 -12.22
N LYS A 221 10.22 -18.55 -13.37
CA LYS A 221 9.11 -18.94 -14.25
C LYS A 221 9.26 -20.36 -14.78
N ALA A 222 10.47 -20.79 -15.11
CA ALA A 222 10.72 -22.16 -15.56
C ALA A 222 10.48 -23.20 -14.45
N LYS A 223 10.69 -22.83 -13.18
CA LYS A 223 10.56 -23.74 -12.01
C LYS A 223 9.20 -23.67 -11.33
N VAL A 224 8.46 -22.57 -11.46
CA VAL A 224 7.18 -22.34 -10.75
C VAL A 224 6.04 -22.12 -11.74
N ALA A 225 5.17 -23.12 -11.86
CA ALA A 225 4.03 -23.04 -12.77
C ALA A 225 3.08 -21.87 -12.38
N GLY A 226 2.72 -21.05 -13.38
CA GLY A 226 1.79 -19.93 -13.21
C GLY A 226 2.41 -18.65 -12.62
N LEU A 227 3.72 -18.65 -12.32
CA LEU A 227 4.41 -17.44 -11.89
C LEU A 227 4.50 -16.45 -13.06
N GLN A 228 4.23 -15.18 -12.79
CA GLN A 228 4.33 -14.11 -13.78
C GLN A 228 5.49 -13.16 -13.44
N SER A 229 6.26 -12.81 -14.45
CA SER A 229 7.29 -11.75 -14.34
C SER A 229 6.66 -10.38 -14.53
N VAL A 230 7.15 -9.38 -13.77
CA VAL A 230 6.62 -8.02 -13.77
C VAL A 230 7.78 -7.01 -13.83
N ILE A 231 7.67 -6.03 -14.73
CA ILE A 231 8.61 -4.91 -14.83
C ILE A 231 7.90 -3.66 -15.40
N ALA A 232 8.48 -2.48 -15.22
CA ALA A 232 7.95 -1.27 -15.82
C ALA A 232 7.97 -1.31 -17.35
N GLU A 233 6.90 -0.86 -18.00
CA GLU A 233 6.80 -0.73 -19.46
C GLU A 233 7.96 0.12 -20.03
N SER A 234 8.29 1.21 -19.34
CA SER A 234 9.38 2.14 -19.70
C SER A 234 10.79 1.52 -19.64
N SER A 235 10.95 0.33 -19.06
CA SER A 235 12.23 -0.39 -19.09
C SER A 235 12.57 -0.97 -20.46
N GLY A 236 11.58 -1.19 -21.34
CA GLY A 236 11.72 -1.89 -22.60
C GLY A 236 12.02 -3.39 -22.50
N ALA A 237 12.09 -3.95 -21.28
CA ALA A 237 12.37 -5.35 -21.05
C ALA A 237 11.12 -6.23 -21.22
N ARG A 238 11.29 -7.50 -21.61
CA ARG A 238 10.22 -8.48 -21.72
C ARG A 238 9.74 -8.91 -20.33
N ALA A 239 8.42 -8.99 -20.16
CA ALA A 239 7.78 -9.56 -18.99
C ALA A 239 6.36 -10.03 -19.34
N ASP A 240 5.71 -10.80 -18.44
CA ASP A 240 4.31 -11.20 -18.61
C ASP A 240 3.37 -10.02 -18.32
N VAL A 241 3.76 -9.16 -17.36
CA VAL A 241 2.99 -8.00 -16.93
C VAL A 241 3.87 -6.76 -16.99
N HIS A 242 3.43 -5.76 -17.74
CA HIS A 242 4.04 -4.44 -17.77
C HIS A 242 3.23 -3.47 -16.91
N ILE A 243 3.94 -2.69 -16.10
CA ILE A 243 3.35 -1.75 -15.13
C ILE A 243 3.82 -0.33 -15.39
N LYS A 244 3.05 0.63 -14.91
CA LYS A 244 3.34 2.07 -14.97
C LYS A 244 2.99 2.77 -13.65
N HIS A 245 3.35 4.03 -13.54
CA HIS A 245 3.02 4.86 -12.37
C HIS A 245 1.51 4.82 -12.06
N GLY A 246 1.18 4.62 -10.80
CA GLY A 246 -0.18 4.56 -10.26
C GLY A 246 -0.86 3.19 -10.38
N ASP A 247 -0.24 2.21 -11.06
CA ASP A 247 -0.75 0.85 -11.04
C ASP A 247 -0.61 0.22 -9.65
N VAL A 248 -1.40 -0.80 -9.37
CA VAL A 248 -1.35 -1.55 -8.12
C VAL A 248 -1.25 -3.04 -8.43
N ILE A 249 -0.20 -3.69 -7.92
CA ILE A 249 -0.06 -5.14 -7.97
C ILE A 249 -0.66 -5.70 -6.68
N SER A 250 -1.69 -6.54 -6.81
CA SER A 250 -2.39 -7.12 -5.67
C SER A 250 -2.20 -8.63 -5.60
N PHE A 251 -1.97 -9.12 -4.39
CA PHE A 251 -1.93 -10.55 -4.08
C PHE A 251 -2.47 -10.80 -2.67
N GLY A 252 -2.71 -12.06 -2.34
CA GLY A 252 -3.27 -12.45 -1.06
C GLY A 252 -4.76 -12.80 -1.12
N ALA A 253 -5.31 -13.22 0.02
CA ALA A 253 -6.74 -13.53 0.17
C ALA A 253 -7.58 -12.25 0.24
N ASP A 254 -8.86 -12.34 -0.12
CA ASP A 254 -9.82 -11.22 0.04
C ASP A 254 -9.84 -10.65 1.46
N SER A 255 -9.55 -11.50 2.45
CA SER A 255 -9.46 -11.09 3.87
C SER A 255 -8.13 -10.44 4.25
N ASN A 256 -7.11 -10.49 3.38
CA ASN A 256 -5.77 -9.94 3.61
C ASN A 256 -5.11 -9.59 2.27
N VAL A 257 -5.73 -8.70 1.50
CA VAL A 257 -5.15 -8.23 0.23
C VAL A 257 -3.94 -7.35 0.53
N ILE A 258 -2.80 -7.72 -0.04
CA ILE A 258 -1.57 -6.95 0.00
C ILE A 258 -1.44 -6.21 -1.32
N ASN A 259 -1.23 -4.91 -1.25
CA ASN A 259 -1.13 -4.03 -2.40
C ASN A 259 0.29 -3.45 -2.49
N LEU A 260 0.86 -3.51 -3.68
CA LEU A 260 2.09 -2.81 -4.05
C LEU A 260 1.70 -1.67 -5.00
N GLU A 261 1.69 -0.44 -4.51
CA GLU A 261 1.49 0.75 -5.34
C GLU A 261 2.77 1.05 -6.12
N VAL A 262 2.65 1.22 -7.42
CA VAL A 262 3.77 1.49 -8.31
C VAL A 262 4.01 2.98 -8.43
N ARG A 263 5.19 3.45 -8.06
CA ARG A 263 5.64 4.83 -8.25
C ARG A 263 6.78 4.86 -9.25
N ALA A 264 6.60 5.54 -10.38
CA ALA A 264 7.69 5.77 -11.32
C ALA A 264 8.77 6.64 -10.67
N THR A 265 9.98 6.13 -10.63
CA THR A 265 11.15 6.82 -10.04
C THR A 265 12.35 6.82 -11.02
N PRO A 266 12.14 7.32 -12.28
CA PRO A 266 13.20 7.33 -13.28
C PRO A 266 14.38 8.21 -12.86
N GLY A 267 15.56 7.88 -13.42
CA GLY A 267 16.75 8.67 -13.26
C GLY A 267 18.03 7.86 -13.01
N HIS A 268 17.97 6.73 -12.29
CA HIS A 268 19.02 5.71 -12.35
C HIS A 268 18.94 4.99 -13.71
N THR A 269 17.74 4.51 -14.06
CA THR A 269 17.36 4.14 -15.43
C THR A 269 16.02 4.79 -15.78
N ASP A 270 15.65 4.84 -17.07
CA ASP A 270 14.34 5.34 -17.48
C ASP A 270 13.19 4.47 -16.98
N GLY A 271 13.43 3.17 -16.75
CA GLY A 271 12.46 2.19 -16.31
C GLY A 271 12.36 1.98 -14.81
N CYS A 272 13.00 2.81 -13.98
CA CYS A 272 12.94 2.64 -12.52
C CYS A 272 11.56 2.90 -11.97
N VAL A 273 11.10 1.98 -11.11
CA VAL A 273 9.93 2.13 -10.27
C VAL A 273 10.25 1.77 -8.82
N SER A 274 9.50 2.35 -7.91
CA SER A 274 9.49 1.97 -6.49
C SER A 274 8.13 1.39 -6.13
N TYR A 275 8.11 0.43 -5.22
CA TYR A 275 6.87 -0.23 -4.76
C TYR A 275 6.56 0.18 -3.33
N VAL A 276 5.38 0.76 -3.10
CA VAL A 276 4.91 1.13 -1.75
C VAL A 276 3.95 0.07 -1.25
N CYS A 277 4.23 -0.47 -0.07
CA CYS A 277 3.41 -1.47 0.61
C CYS A 277 3.25 -1.08 2.09
N ASP A 278 2.05 -0.68 2.50
CA ASP A 278 1.77 -0.17 3.85
C ASP A 278 2.77 0.93 4.28
N ASN A 279 3.57 0.68 5.31
CA ASN A 279 4.61 1.59 5.79
C ASN A 279 6.02 1.29 5.22
N MET A 280 6.11 0.57 4.12
CA MET A 280 7.38 0.18 3.47
C MET A 280 7.44 0.70 2.05
N VAL A 281 8.63 1.07 1.59
CA VAL A 281 8.90 1.37 0.19
C VAL A 281 10.17 0.64 -0.28
N PHE A 282 10.05 -0.08 -1.39
CA PHE A 282 11.14 -0.79 -2.08
C PHE A 282 11.61 0.09 -3.21
N THR A 283 12.76 0.71 -3.04
CA THR A 283 13.20 1.86 -3.85
C THR A 283 14.09 1.50 -5.03
N GLY A 284 14.45 0.22 -5.18
CA GLY A 284 15.48 -0.14 -6.14
C GLY A 284 16.73 0.71 -5.94
N ASP A 285 17.25 1.22 -7.04
CA ASP A 285 18.42 2.12 -7.05
C ASP A 285 18.06 3.61 -7.12
N ALA A 286 16.77 3.96 -7.09
CA ALA A 286 16.38 5.36 -7.04
C ALA A 286 16.85 6.03 -5.73
N LEU A 287 16.72 5.32 -4.60
CA LEU A 287 17.14 5.80 -3.28
C LEU A 287 17.82 4.67 -2.51
N LEU A 288 19.10 4.84 -2.19
CA LEU A 288 19.88 3.94 -1.33
C LEU A 288 20.04 4.56 0.06
N ILE A 289 20.40 3.75 1.06
CA ILE A 289 20.69 4.26 2.40
C ILE A 289 21.90 5.18 2.36
N ARG A 290 21.66 6.49 2.55
CA ARG A 290 22.67 7.56 2.44
C ARG A 290 23.31 7.64 1.06
N GLY A 291 22.52 7.39 0.01
CA GLY A 291 23.00 7.44 -1.36
C GLY A 291 21.87 7.30 -2.38
N CYS A 292 22.26 7.05 -3.61
CA CYS A 292 21.39 6.71 -4.74
C CYS A 292 22.18 5.95 -5.79
N GLY A 293 21.49 5.30 -6.71
CA GLY A 293 22.09 4.71 -7.90
C GLY A 293 22.81 5.75 -8.77
N ARG A 294 23.69 5.28 -9.63
CA ARG A 294 24.36 6.12 -10.65
C ARG A 294 23.36 6.54 -11.73
N THR A 295 23.69 7.60 -12.46
CA THR A 295 22.78 8.19 -13.47
C THR A 295 23.40 8.37 -14.84
N ASP A 296 24.54 7.73 -15.08
CA ASP A 296 25.38 7.90 -16.28
C ASP A 296 25.25 6.74 -17.29
N PHE A 297 24.32 5.79 -17.04
CA PHE A 297 24.02 4.65 -17.93
C PHE A 297 22.51 4.47 -18.15
N GLN A 298 22.13 3.65 -19.11
CA GLN A 298 20.74 3.15 -19.35
C GLN A 298 19.68 4.27 -19.41
N GLY A 299 19.97 5.39 -20.07
CA GLY A 299 19.06 6.53 -20.13
C GLY A 299 18.94 7.29 -18.81
N GLY A 300 19.92 7.11 -17.91
CA GLY A 300 19.95 7.78 -16.62
C GLY A 300 20.02 9.30 -16.73
N SER A 301 19.51 10.00 -15.73
CA SER A 301 19.54 11.46 -15.60
C SER A 301 19.52 11.85 -14.13
N SER A 302 20.49 12.63 -13.72
CA SER A 302 20.56 13.15 -12.36
C SER A 302 19.37 14.05 -12.05
N GLU A 303 18.96 14.90 -13.00
CA GLU A 303 17.82 15.81 -12.84
C GLU A 303 16.53 15.03 -12.63
N LYS A 304 16.27 14.00 -13.47
CA LYS A 304 15.10 13.13 -13.32
C LYS A 304 15.12 12.41 -11.97
N LEU A 305 16.28 11.88 -11.53
CA LEU A 305 16.39 11.16 -10.26
C LEU A 305 16.09 12.06 -9.08
N TYR A 306 16.61 13.27 -9.07
CA TYR A 306 16.31 14.26 -8.03
C TYR A 306 14.81 14.53 -7.96
N ASP A 307 14.18 14.84 -9.09
CA ASP A 307 12.75 15.12 -9.15
C ASP A 307 11.92 13.91 -8.69
N SER A 308 12.27 12.72 -9.17
CA SER A 308 11.61 11.46 -8.79
C SER A 308 11.63 11.23 -7.27
N VAL A 309 12.80 11.34 -6.66
CA VAL A 309 12.92 11.13 -5.21
C VAL A 309 12.14 12.19 -4.43
N ARG A 310 12.21 13.45 -4.85
CA ARG A 310 11.50 14.56 -4.19
C ARG A 310 9.99 14.44 -4.26
N THR A 311 9.46 14.06 -5.44
CA THR A 311 8.01 14.07 -5.69
C THR A 311 7.33 12.73 -5.44
N GLN A 312 8.08 11.61 -5.47
CA GLN A 312 7.50 10.28 -5.33
C GLN A 312 7.85 9.60 -4.00
N LEU A 313 9.05 9.81 -3.49
CA LEU A 313 9.51 9.13 -2.28
C LEU A 313 9.46 10.04 -1.05
N PHE A 314 9.93 11.26 -1.15
CA PHE A 314 9.95 12.20 -0.02
C PHE A 314 8.58 12.79 0.33
N GLU A 315 7.54 12.53 -0.48
CA GLU A 315 6.14 12.79 -0.12
C GLU A 315 5.54 11.71 0.81
N LEU A 316 6.22 10.57 0.95
CA LEU A 316 5.81 9.54 1.91
C LEU A 316 6.04 10.03 3.36
N PRO A 317 5.27 9.50 4.34
CA PRO A 317 5.48 9.76 5.76
C PRO A 317 6.92 9.48 6.20
N ASP A 318 7.44 10.28 7.14
CA ASP A 318 8.84 10.17 7.58
C ASP A 318 9.19 8.83 8.22
N GLU A 319 8.20 8.15 8.82
CA GLU A 319 8.32 6.81 9.41
C GLU A 319 8.29 5.67 8.39
N THR A 320 8.04 5.94 7.09
CA THR A 320 8.05 4.91 6.06
C THR A 320 9.43 4.27 5.94
N LEU A 321 9.48 2.95 6.05
CA LEU A 321 10.72 2.17 5.99
C LEU A 321 11.20 2.07 4.54
N VAL A 322 12.47 2.39 4.32
CA VAL A 322 13.13 2.37 3.02
C VAL A 322 13.95 1.09 2.87
N TYR A 323 13.61 0.30 1.87
CA TYR A 323 14.30 -0.95 1.49
C TYR A 323 14.90 -0.81 0.09
N PRO A 324 16.19 -0.53 -0.02
CA PRO A 324 16.88 -0.32 -1.31
C PRO A 324 17.28 -1.64 -1.99
N ALA A 325 17.61 -1.61 -3.29
CA ALA A 325 18.18 -2.79 -3.94
C ALA A 325 19.56 -3.15 -3.41
N HIS A 326 20.35 -2.18 -2.97
CA HIS A 326 21.71 -2.42 -2.51
C HIS A 326 22.06 -1.71 -1.21
N ASP A 327 22.93 -2.32 -0.40
CA ASP A 327 23.76 -1.62 0.59
C ASP A 327 25.11 -2.31 0.77
N TYR A 328 26.17 -1.60 0.41
CA TYR A 328 27.56 -2.12 0.46
C TYR A 328 28.19 -2.02 1.87
N LYS A 329 27.44 -1.58 2.87
CA LYS A 329 27.88 -1.41 4.26
C LYS A 329 27.11 -2.30 5.24
N GLY A 330 26.23 -3.18 4.74
CA GLY A 330 25.47 -4.12 5.54
C GLY A 330 24.30 -3.49 6.30
N ARG A 331 23.84 -2.29 5.92
CA ARG A 331 22.63 -1.67 6.48
C ARG A 331 21.41 -2.26 5.82
N MET A 332 20.42 -2.62 6.58
CA MET A 332 19.26 -3.37 6.10
C MET A 332 18.05 -2.47 5.77
N VAL A 333 17.93 -1.34 6.45
CA VAL A 333 16.75 -0.47 6.36
C VAL A 333 17.11 0.95 6.77
N SER A 334 16.40 1.93 6.22
CA SER A 334 16.38 3.33 6.63
C SER A 334 14.93 3.79 6.74
N THR A 335 14.68 5.08 6.95
CA THR A 335 13.38 5.70 6.86
C THR A 335 13.40 6.89 5.90
N ILE A 336 12.23 7.26 5.39
CA ILE A 336 12.10 8.47 4.55
C ILE A 336 12.61 9.70 5.31
N GLY A 337 12.26 9.85 6.58
CA GLY A 337 12.73 10.97 7.42
C GLY A 337 14.25 10.99 7.57
N GLU A 338 14.87 9.81 7.79
CA GLU A 338 16.33 9.72 7.84
C GLU A 338 16.98 10.10 6.51
N GLU A 339 16.44 9.66 5.38
CA GLU A 339 17.01 9.99 4.07
C GLU A 339 16.78 11.47 3.70
N LYS A 340 15.66 12.06 4.10
CA LYS A 340 15.44 13.51 3.99
C LYS A 340 16.52 14.32 4.73
N GLU A 341 16.88 13.89 5.93
CA GLU A 341 17.82 14.64 6.78
C GLU A 341 19.27 14.31 6.50
N LEU A 342 19.60 13.02 6.36
CA LEU A 342 20.97 12.50 6.44
C LEU A 342 21.55 12.03 5.10
N ASN A 343 20.76 11.98 4.01
CA ASN A 343 21.29 11.57 2.71
C ASN A 343 22.23 12.67 2.18
N PRO A 344 23.54 12.37 1.98
CA PRO A 344 24.52 13.37 1.59
C PRO A 344 24.34 13.90 0.17
N ARG A 345 23.57 13.19 -0.67
CA ARG A 345 23.33 13.55 -2.07
C ARG A 345 21.92 14.15 -2.26
N LEU A 346 20.88 13.48 -1.73
CA LEU A 346 19.47 13.77 -1.99
C LEU A 346 18.76 14.45 -0.81
N GLY A 347 19.39 14.57 0.37
CA GLY A 347 18.78 15.15 1.55
C GLY A 347 18.20 16.54 1.31
N LEU A 348 17.18 16.95 2.09
CA LEU A 348 16.40 18.17 1.85
C LEU A 348 17.24 19.47 1.80
N LYS A 349 18.44 19.45 2.38
CA LYS A 349 19.38 20.57 2.37
C LYS A 349 20.14 20.72 1.03
N LYS A 350 20.01 19.75 0.10
CA LYS A 350 20.65 19.78 -1.21
C LYS A 350 19.74 20.34 -2.27
N THR A 351 20.22 21.28 -3.07
CA THR A 351 19.53 21.73 -4.27
C THR A 351 19.70 20.74 -5.41
N LYS A 352 18.91 20.90 -6.47
CA LYS A 352 19.01 20.07 -7.67
C LYS A 352 20.35 20.25 -8.37
N GLU A 353 20.83 21.48 -8.44
CA GLU A 353 22.13 21.83 -9.05
C GLU A 353 23.29 21.19 -8.27
N GLU A 354 23.29 21.28 -6.94
CA GLU A 354 24.31 20.61 -6.10
C GLU A 354 24.26 19.09 -6.28
N PHE A 355 23.06 18.49 -6.39
CA PHE A 355 22.93 17.06 -6.65
C PHE A 355 23.51 16.66 -8.00
N VAL A 356 23.17 17.38 -9.07
CA VAL A 356 23.69 17.15 -10.42
C VAL A 356 25.21 17.28 -10.45
N GLU A 357 25.77 18.30 -9.79
CA GLU A 357 27.22 18.47 -9.65
C GLU A 357 27.86 17.30 -8.90
N ILE A 358 27.29 16.85 -7.78
CA ILE A 358 27.78 15.67 -7.04
C ILE A 358 27.79 14.45 -7.95
N MET A 359 26.71 14.19 -8.68
CA MET A 359 26.58 13.01 -9.52
C MET A 359 27.55 13.03 -10.71
N SER A 360 27.79 14.18 -11.33
CA SER A 360 28.74 14.34 -12.44
C SER A 360 30.21 14.12 -12.03
N ASN A 361 30.52 14.32 -10.75
CA ASN A 361 31.86 14.18 -10.18
C ASN A 361 32.12 12.81 -9.52
N LEU A 362 31.19 11.85 -9.58
CA LEU A 362 31.37 10.55 -8.91
C LEU A 362 32.50 9.70 -9.48
N ASN A 363 32.88 9.89 -10.77
CA ASN A 363 33.95 9.17 -11.46
C ASN A 363 33.94 7.65 -11.18
N LEU A 364 32.77 7.02 -11.27
CA LEU A 364 32.59 5.60 -10.98
C LEU A 364 33.15 4.76 -12.13
N ALA A 365 33.80 3.64 -11.79
CA ALA A 365 34.26 2.68 -12.78
C ALA A 365 33.10 2.14 -13.63
N TYR A 366 33.40 1.67 -14.85
CA TYR A 366 32.45 0.99 -15.71
C TYR A 366 31.79 -0.20 -14.96
N PRO A 367 30.47 -0.38 -15.04
CA PRO A 367 29.79 -1.47 -14.32
C PRO A 367 30.24 -2.82 -14.85
N LYS A 368 30.83 -3.65 -14.00
CA LYS A 368 31.56 -4.87 -14.42
C LYS A 368 30.69 -5.90 -15.15
N LYS A 369 29.40 -5.96 -14.87
CA LYS A 369 28.48 -6.97 -15.42
C LYS A 369 27.47 -6.40 -16.42
N ILE A 370 27.48 -5.09 -16.72
CA ILE A 370 26.46 -4.46 -17.56
C ILE A 370 26.36 -5.09 -18.95
N ASP A 371 27.50 -5.46 -19.56
CA ASP A 371 27.54 -6.03 -20.90
C ASP A 371 26.93 -7.45 -20.97
N GLU A 372 26.91 -8.16 -19.84
CA GLU A 372 26.27 -9.47 -19.67
C GLU A 372 24.82 -9.33 -19.20
N SER A 373 24.62 -8.56 -18.11
CA SER A 373 23.35 -8.52 -17.40
C SER A 373 22.27 -7.76 -18.17
N LEU A 374 22.60 -6.62 -18.78
CA LEU A 374 21.60 -5.79 -19.45
C LEU A 374 20.95 -6.50 -20.65
N PRO A 375 21.67 -7.14 -21.59
CA PRO A 375 21.06 -7.89 -22.68
C PRO A 375 20.20 -9.06 -22.20
N ALA A 376 20.63 -9.78 -21.15
CA ALA A 376 19.88 -10.87 -20.56
C ALA A 376 18.59 -10.36 -19.85
N ASN A 377 18.70 -9.27 -19.09
CA ASN A 377 17.57 -8.69 -18.35
C ASN A 377 16.50 -8.09 -19.28
N LEU A 378 16.90 -7.56 -20.44
CA LEU A 378 15.95 -7.15 -21.48
C LEU A 378 15.12 -8.33 -22.01
N LYS A 379 15.57 -9.57 -21.83
CA LYS A 379 14.88 -10.82 -22.16
C LYS A 379 14.34 -11.56 -20.93
N CYS A 380 14.12 -10.87 -19.81
CA CYS A 380 13.64 -11.47 -18.55
C CYS A 380 14.65 -12.42 -17.88
N GLY A 381 15.95 -12.25 -18.11
CA GLY A 381 16.99 -13.12 -17.58
C GLY A 381 17.10 -14.48 -18.25
N ILE A 382 16.50 -14.66 -19.43
CA ILE A 382 16.52 -15.91 -20.21
C ILE A 382 17.63 -15.78 -21.26
N ASP A 383 18.51 -16.78 -21.32
CA ASP A 383 19.42 -16.98 -22.44
C ASP A 383 18.63 -17.57 -23.61
N ASP A 384 18.77 -17.02 -24.83
CA ASP A 384 18.15 -17.58 -26.06
C ASP A 384 18.79 -18.91 -26.45
#